data_02f809a26fef37c66f687298c18916aa
#
_entry.id   02f809a26fef37c66f687298c18916aa
#
_cell.length_a   1.000
_cell.length_b   1.000
_cell.length_c   1.000
_cell.angle_alpha   90.00
_cell.angle_beta   90.00
_cell.angle_gamma   90.00
#
_symmetry.space_group_name_H-M   'P 1'
#
loop_
_entity.id
_entity.type
_entity.pdbx_description
1 polymer ?
#
loop_
_entity_poly.entity_id
_entity_poly.type
_entity_poly.pdbx_seq_one_letter_code
_entity_poly.pdbx_strand_id
1 'polypeptide(L)'
;MREITLQELAALAENAKGEIRRIYLHWTAGHYNNTYDDYHLNITGDGTVWSSCGKLTEYKEHTWHRNSGAVAVSICCCADAVAYADGSGDWICRSTIIML
;
A
#
# COMPACT_ATOMS: atom_id res chain seq x y z
N MET A 1 7.25 -4.41 -10.59
CA MET A 1 5.99 -3.68 -10.30
C MET A 1 5.09 -3.74 -11.52
N ARG A 2 3.86 -4.16 -11.34
CA ARG A 2 2.95 -4.46 -12.44
C ARG A 2 1.60 -3.79 -12.20
N GLU A 3 1.10 -3.07 -13.20
CA GLU A 3 -0.27 -2.56 -13.16
C GLU A 3 -1.26 -3.71 -13.24
N ILE A 4 -2.28 -3.69 -12.41
CA ILE A 4 -3.30 -4.73 -12.41
C ILE A 4 -4.70 -4.14 -12.55
N THR A 5 -5.58 -4.90 -13.15
CA THR A 5 -7.00 -4.57 -13.27
C THR A 5 -7.75 -4.98 -11.99
N LEU A 6 -8.97 -4.50 -11.85
CA LEU A 6 -9.84 -4.92 -10.75
C LEU A 6 -10.16 -6.42 -10.83
N GLN A 7 -10.23 -6.98 -12.02
CA GLN A 7 -10.44 -8.42 -12.19
C GLN A 7 -9.23 -9.21 -11.70
N GLU A 8 -8.02 -8.74 -12.02
CA GLU A 8 -6.79 -9.37 -11.53
C GLU A 8 -6.68 -9.25 -10.01
N LEU A 9 -7.06 -8.10 -9.45
CA LEU A 9 -7.10 -7.92 -7.99
C LEU A 9 -8.09 -8.90 -7.35
N ALA A 10 -9.26 -9.07 -7.93
CA ALA A 10 -10.25 -10.02 -7.42
C ALA A 10 -9.71 -11.46 -7.43
N ALA A 11 -8.97 -11.83 -8.47
CA ALA A 11 -8.34 -13.15 -8.56
C ALA A 11 -7.26 -13.33 -7.50
N LEU A 12 -6.45 -12.29 -7.24
CA LEU A 12 -5.45 -12.31 -6.17
C LEU A 12 -6.11 -12.46 -4.80
N ALA A 13 -7.21 -11.77 -4.58
CA ALA A 13 -7.95 -11.84 -3.33
C ALA A 13 -8.56 -13.24 -3.11
N GLU A 14 -9.13 -13.82 -4.15
CA GLU A 14 -9.70 -15.17 -4.07
C GLU A 14 -8.62 -16.21 -3.75
N ASN A 15 -7.44 -16.09 -4.36
CA ASN A 15 -6.32 -16.97 -4.09
C ASN A 15 -5.83 -16.87 -2.63
N ALA A 16 -5.96 -15.70 -2.01
CA ALA A 16 -5.51 -15.47 -0.64
C ALA A 16 -6.55 -15.82 0.42
N LYS A 17 -7.75 -16.15 0.01
CA LYS A 17 -8.87 -16.42 0.91
C LYS A 17 -8.54 -17.53 1.91
N GLY A 18 -8.78 -17.26 3.18
CA GLY A 18 -8.50 -18.21 4.27
C GLY A 18 -7.07 -18.11 4.82
N GLU A 19 -6.12 -17.54 4.10
CA GLU A 19 -4.74 -17.39 4.56
C GLU A 19 -4.43 -15.97 5.06
N ILE A 20 -5.05 -14.98 4.45
CA ILE A 20 -4.89 -13.59 4.85
C ILE A 20 -5.97 -13.22 5.86
N ARG A 21 -5.57 -12.67 6.97
CA ARG A 21 -6.44 -12.31 8.09
C ARG A 21 -6.55 -10.82 8.32
N ARG A 22 -5.59 -10.03 7.78
CA ARG A 22 -5.50 -8.60 8.05
C ARG A 22 -5.08 -7.87 6.80
N ILE A 23 -5.60 -6.65 6.67
CA ILE A 23 -5.18 -5.71 5.65
C ILE A 23 -4.70 -4.47 6.39
N TYR A 24 -3.47 -4.05 6.12
CA TYR A 24 -2.93 -2.81 6.65
C TYR A 24 -2.88 -1.77 5.55
N LEU A 25 -3.45 -0.63 5.83
CA LEU A 25 -3.38 0.52 4.95
C LEU A 25 -2.19 1.38 5.37
N HIS A 26 -1.39 1.76 4.40
CA HIS A 26 -0.26 2.64 4.58
C HIS A 26 -0.38 3.83 3.64
N TRP A 27 0.43 4.85 3.87
CA TRP A 27 0.77 5.83 2.87
C TRP A 27 2.28 5.80 2.72
N THR A 28 2.76 6.12 1.51
CA THR A 28 4.18 5.95 1.20
C THR A 28 5.05 7.06 1.76
N ALA A 29 4.47 8.20 2.10
CA ALA A 29 5.19 9.45 2.35
C ALA A 29 6.09 9.82 1.16
N GLY A 30 5.68 9.45 -0.02
CA GLY A 30 6.35 9.70 -1.29
C GLY A 30 5.42 10.40 -2.28
N HIS A 31 5.91 10.57 -3.50
CA HIS A 31 5.13 11.21 -4.55
C HIS A 31 4.03 10.28 -5.08
N TYR A 32 3.02 10.84 -5.72
CA TYR A 32 1.83 10.12 -6.19
C TYR A 32 2.11 8.95 -7.12
N ASN A 33 3.19 9.02 -7.88
CA ASN A 33 3.54 8.03 -8.89
C ASN A 33 4.68 7.11 -8.44
N ASN A 34 5.16 7.23 -7.22
CA ASN A 34 6.23 6.38 -6.71
C ASN A 34 5.65 5.19 -5.96
N THR A 35 5.99 4.00 -6.43
CA THR A 35 5.59 2.73 -5.83
C THR A 35 6.76 2.10 -5.10
N TYR A 36 6.47 1.23 -4.14
CA TYR A 36 7.49 0.57 -3.32
C TYR A 36 7.19 -0.92 -3.18
N ASP A 37 8.25 -1.72 -3.20
CA ASP A 37 8.15 -3.18 -3.09
C ASP A 37 7.83 -3.69 -1.69
N ASP A 38 7.91 -2.82 -0.67
CA ASP A 38 7.58 -3.19 0.70
C ASP A 38 6.09 -3.51 0.87
N TYR A 39 5.27 -3.07 -0.05
CA TYR A 39 3.82 -3.26 -0.02
C TYR A 39 3.39 -4.19 -1.13
N HIS A 40 2.38 -5.01 -0.87
CA HIS A 40 1.80 -5.90 -1.88
C HIS A 40 1.14 -5.11 -3.01
N LEU A 41 0.40 -4.07 -2.64
CA LEU A 41 -0.32 -3.22 -3.56
C LEU A 41 0.01 -1.77 -3.29
N ASN A 42 0.16 -1.00 -4.36
CA ASN A 42 0.35 0.44 -4.32
C ASN A 42 -0.73 1.09 -5.18
N ILE A 43 -1.37 2.12 -4.66
CA ILE A 43 -2.37 2.89 -5.39
C ILE A 43 -1.78 4.26 -5.69
N THR A 44 -1.53 4.52 -6.97
CA THR A 44 -0.98 5.79 -7.41
C THR A 44 -2.06 6.87 -7.50
N GLY A 45 -1.64 8.13 -7.65
CA GLY A 45 -2.53 9.28 -7.57
C GLY A 45 -3.63 9.31 -8.64
N ASP A 46 -3.46 8.59 -9.72
CA ASP A 46 -4.47 8.45 -10.78
C ASP A 46 -5.46 7.30 -10.51
N GLY A 47 -5.33 6.62 -9.38
CA GLY A 47 -6.19 5.50 -9.02
C GLY A 47 -5.75 4.16 -9.58
N THR A 48 -4.61 4.09 -10.26
CA THR A 48 -4.08 2.83 -10.78
C THR A 48 -3.57 1.97 -9.64
N VAL A 49 -3.86 0.68 -9.69
CA VAL A 49 -3.37 -0.31 -8.72
C VAL A 49 -2.16 -1.02 -9.31
N TRP A 50 -1.07 -1.00 -8.56
CA TRP A 50 0.20 -1.64 -8.93
C TRP A 50 0.50 -2.77 -7.95
N SER A 51 0.86 -3.93 -8.46
CA SER A 51 1.23 -5.08 -7.65
C SER A 51 2.74 -5.30 -7.69
N SER A 52 3.32 -5.51 -6.52
CA SER A 52 4.71 -5.93 -6.36
C SER A 52 4.84 -7.44 -6.15
N CYS A 53 3.74 -8.17 -6.15
CA CYS A 53 3.72 -9.58 -5.80
C CYS A 53 2.97 -10.41 -6.84
N GLY A 54 3.27 -11.71 -6.89
CA GLY A 54 2.51 -12.66 -7.69
C GLY A 54 1.30 -13.21 -6.95
N LYS A 55 1.36 -13.19 -5.60
CA LYS A 55 0.28 -13.61 -4.71
C LYS A 55 0.22 -12.70 -3.51
N LEU A 56 -0.97 -12.42 -3.01
CA LEU A 56 -1.13 -11.61 -1.80
C LEU A 56 -0.64 -12.34 -0.53
N THR A 57 -0.41 -13.63 -0.61
CA THR A 57 0.13 -14.43 0.48
C THR A 57 1.65 -14.31 0.63
N GLU A 58 2.34 -13.64 -0.29
CA GLU A 58 3.77 -13.40 -0.16
C GLU A 58 4.05 -12.56 1.07
N TYR A 59 5.10 -12.94 1.81
CA TYR A 59 5.52 -12.21 2.99
C TYR A 59 6.19 -10.90 2.58
N LYS A 60 5.75 -9.80 3.18
CA LYS A 60 6.36 -8.47 3.01
C LYS A 60 6.62 -7.86 4.38
N GLU A 61 7.76 -7.22 4.53
CA GLU A 61 8.09 -6.49 5.77
C GLU A 61 7.61 -5.05 5.66
N HIS A 62 6.46 -4.77 6.26
CA HIS A 62 5.84 -3.44 6.21
C HIS A 62 5.37 -2.92 7.57
N THR A 63 5.42 -3.77 8.59
CA THR A 63 5.07 -3.41 9.97
C THR A 63 6.00 -4.11 10.95
N TRP A 64 5.95 -3.68 12.21
CA TRP A 64 6.68 -4.33 13.29
C TRP A 64 5.85 -5.51 13.83
N HIS A 65 6.39 -6.72 13.72
CA HIS A 65 5.81 -7.97 14.23
C HIS A 65 4.39 -8.30 13.75
N ARG A 66 3.94 -7.73 12.63
CA ARG A 66 2.57 -7.94 12.16
C ARG A 66 2.48 -8.26 10.66
N ASN A 67 3.57 -8.78 10.10
CA ASN A 67 3.63 -9.04 8.67
C ASN A 67 2.99 -10.36 8.26
N SER A 68 2.98 -11.36 9.13
CA SER A 68 2.42 -12.69 8.81
C SER A 68 0.91 -12.64 8.69
N GLY A 69 0.37 -13.25 7.65
CA GLY A 69 -1.07 -13.30 7.40
C GLY A 69 -1.69 -11.95 7.10
N ALA A 70 -0.89 -11.00 6.63
CA ALA A 70 -1.30 -9.63 6.36
C ALA A 70 -0.98 -9.22 4.93
N VAL A 71 -1.85 -8.39 4.37
CA VAL A 71 -1.61 -7.71 3.09
C VAL A 71 -1.40 -6.22 3.37
N ALA A 72 -0.37 -5.67 2.77
CA ALA A 72 -0.08 -4.25 2.83
C ALA A 72 -0.58 -3.57 1.57
N VAL A 73 -1.45 -2.59 1.75
CA VAL A 73 -1.94 -1.71 0.68
C VAL A 73 -1.47 -0.30 0.99
N SER A 74 -0.75 0.31 0.09
CA SER A 74 -0.24 1.66 0.29
C SER A 74 -0.83 2.65 -0.71
N ILE A 75 -1.18 3.82 -0.20
CA ILE A 75 -1.59 4.95 -1.02
C ILE A 75 -0.35 5.82 -1.24
N CYS A 76 -0.04 6.09 -2.50
CA CYS A 76 1.13 6.88 -2.87
C CYS A 76 0.82 8.36 -2.68
N CYS A 77 1.24 8.91 -1.54
CA CYS A 77 0.95 10.30 -1.19
C CYS A 77 1.82 10.78 -0.03
N CYS A 78 1.64 12.02 0.37
CA CYS A 78 2.24 12.62 1.55
C CYS A 78 3.76 12.77 1.48
N ALA A 79 4.29 13.12 0.30
CA ALA A 79 5.74 13.32 0.12
C ALA A 79 6.32 14.40 1.04
N ASP A 80 5.50 15.37 1.44
CA ASP A 80 5.89 16.48 2.30
C ASP A 80 5.48 16.29 3.77
N ALA A 81 5.06 15.08 4.15
CA ALA A 81 4.80 14.77 5.54
C ALA A 81 6.10 14.74 6.35
N VAL A 82 6.04 15.23 7.57
CA VAL A 82 7.18 15.30 8.49
C VAL A 82 6.83 14.58 9.78
N ALA A 83 7.73 13.67 10.19
CA ALA A 83 7.62 12.99 11.49
C ALA A 83 8.74 13.46 12.41
N TYR A 84 8.40 13.75 13.65
CA TYR A 84 9.35 14.19 14.67
C TYR A 84 9.66 13.08 15.67
N ALA A 85 10.82 13.20 16.32
CA ALA A 85 11.30 12.16 17.25
C ALA A 85 10.40 11.96 18.47
N ASP A 86 9.58 12.94 18.83
CA ASP A 86 8.63 12.84 19.95
C ASP A 86 7.31 12.15 19.58
N GLY A 87 7.20 11.66 18.35
CA GLY A 87 5.99 11.02 17.84
C GLY A 87 4.97 11.96 17.23
N SER A 88 5.20 13.26 17.29
CA SER A 88 4.37 14.23 16.56
C SER A 88 4.82 14.34 15.10
N GLY A 89 4.04 15.04 14.29
CA GLY A 89 4.39 15.23 12.90
C GLY A 89 3.43 16.15 12.17
N ASP A 90 3.84 16.59 11.00
CA ASP A 90 3.00 17.28 10.04
C ASP A 90 2.57 16.26 8.97
N TRP A 91 1.34 15.78 9.09
CA TRP A 91 0.78 14.75 8.23
C TRP A 91 -0.11 15.31 7.13
N ILE A 92 -0.02 16.59 6.87
CA ILE A 92 -0.81 17.24 5.84
C ILE A 92 -0.26 16.83 4.47
N CYS A 93 -1.08 16.14 3.71
CA CYS A 93 -0.78 15.78 2.32
C CYS A 93 -1.31 16.91 1.43
N ARG A 94 -0.48 17.92 1.21
CA ARG A 94 -0.89 19.14 0.52
C ARG A 94 -1.29 18.96 -0.92
N SER A 95 -0.80 17.91 -1.50
CA SER A 95 -1.06 17.60 -2.90
C SER A 95 -1.92 16.34 -3.05
N THR A 96 -2.53 15.86 -1.98
CA THR A 96 -3.40 14.70 -2.08
C THR A 96 -4.70 15.08 -2.75
N ILE A 97 -4.99 14.41 -3.82
CA ILE A 97 -6.28 14.50 -4.49
C ILE A 97 -6.94 13.16 -4.35
N ILE A 98 -8.08 13.14 -3.71
CA ILE A 98 -8.87 11.93 -3.59
C ILE A 98 -9.93 12.00 -4.68
N MET A 99 -9.81 11.10 -5.62
CA MET A 99 -10.75 10.96 -6.73
C MET A 99 -11.61 9.75 -6.47
N LEU A 100 -12.82 10.01 -6.14
CA LEU A 100 -13.82 8.97 -5.89
C LEU A 100 -14.85 8.93 -7.00
#